data_37461ba4ddc14d4f525af2ac7181a2e3
#
_entry.id   37461ba4ddc14d4f525af2ac7181a2e3
#
_cell.length_a   1.000
_cell.length_b   1.000
_cell.length_c   1.000
_cell.angle_alpha   90.00
_cell.angle_beta   90.00
_cell.angle_gamma   90.00
#
_symmetry.space_group_name_H-M   'P 1'
#
loop_
_entity.id
_entity.type
_entity.pdbx_description
1 polymer ?
#
loop_
_entity_poly.entity_id
_entity_poly.type
_entity_poly.pdbx_seq_one_letter_code
_entity_poly.pdbx_strand_id
1 'polypeptide(L)'
;MTSQKLSISNISYKNDESVRVMTAVLSKWFSNPKTLHFTSPNLKYPFNINHWISTFYKEDNIETYILKDECWIIGHLSVKIGKNNNKAHFFHLFIDNENRQKGYAKKLVIYVEKHIIASNDNIRAITLNCVKKNIPAITLYQSIGFQILKEKKWLKMIKYIEKK
;
A
#
# COMPACT_ATOMS: atom_id res chain seq x y z
N MET A 1 12.19 28.41 -6.39
CA MET A 1 11.43 27.14 -6.48
C MET A 1 12.23 26.01 -5.87
N THR A 2 11.76 25.51 -4.77
CA THR A 2 12.33 24.29 -4.19
C THR A 2 11.74 23.08 -4.93
N SER A 3 12.56 22.37 -5.69
CA SER A 3 12.16 21.10 -6.26
C SER A 3 11.91 20.12 -5.13
N GLN A 4 10.71 19.56 -5.04
CA GLN A 4 10.39 18.51 -4.09
C GLN A 4 11.28 17.29 -4.37
N LYS A 5 11.97 16.83 -3.35
CA LYS A 5 12.87 15.70 -3.44
C LYS A 5 12.13 14.44 -3.01
N LEU A 6 11.36 13.88 -3.93
CA LEU A 6 10.63 12.64 -3.68
C LEU A 6 11.56 11.43 -3.85
N SER A 7 11.44 10.49 -2.94
CA SER A 7 12.14 9.20 -3.03
C SER A 7 11.24 8.07 -2.55
N ILE A 8 11.47 6.87 -3.08
CA ILE A 8 10.77 5.65 -2.65
C ILE A 8 11.83 4.67 -2.18
N SER A 9 11.63 4.13 -0.99
CA SER A 9 12.55 3.15 -0.40
C SER A 9 11.78 2.05 0.32
N ASN A 10 12.48 0.96 0.62
CA ASN A 10 11.90 -0.17 1.35
C ASN A 10 12.13 0.00 2.84
N ILE A 11 11.17 -0.46 3.64
CA ILE A 11 11.33 -0.66 5.08
C ILE A 11 10.88 -2.07 5.43
N SER A 12 11.19 -2.52 6.65
CA SER A 12 10.74 -3.82 7.13
C SER A 12 10.20 -3.71 8.55
N TYR A 13 9.01 -4.24 8.77
CA TYR A 13 8.43 -4.34 10.12
C TYR A 13 9.12 -5.41 10.99
N LYS A 14 10.13 -6.09 10.47
CA LYS A 14 11.03 -6.99 11.23
C LYS A 14 12.30 -6.27 11.70
N ASN A 15 12.50 -5.03 11.27
CA ASN A 15 13.64 -4.20 11.68
C ASN A 15 13.18 -3.23 12.77
N ASP A 16 13.87 -3.24 13.92
CA ASP A 16 13.46 -2.45 15.09
C ASP A 16 13.43 -0.95 14.82
N GLU A 17 14.39 -0.43 14.07
CA GLU A 17 14.42 1.00 13.72
C GLU A 17 13.26 1.38 12.81
N SER A 18 12.94 0.55 11.82
CA SER A 18 11.77 0.77 10.96
C SER A 18 10.47 0.76 11.77
N VAL A 19 10.34 -0.19 12.71
CA VAL A 19 9.16 -0.28 13.58
C VAL A 19 9.04 0.98 14.44
N ARG A 20 10.15 1.46 15.01
CA ARG A 20 10.16 2.68 15.82
C ARG A 20 9.66 3.88 15.02
N VAL A 21 10.20 4.08 13.83
CA VAL A 21 9.83 5.20 12.96
C VAL A 21 8.37 5.07 12.51
N MET A 22 7.97 3.89 12.05
CA MET A 22 6.62 3.68 11.52
C MET A 22 5.56 3.73 12.61
N THR A 23 5.89 3.36 13.84
CA THR A 23 4.95 3.51 14.97
C THR A 23 4.52 4.97 15.11
N ALA A 24 5.48 5.89 15.08
CA ALA A 24 5.19 7.32 15.16
C ALA A 24 4.37 7.82 13.98
N VAL A 25 4.76 7.44 12.77
CA VAL A 25 4.09 7.88 11.52
C VAL A 25 2.66 7.35 11.45
N LEU A 26 2.48 6.05 11.64
CA LEU A 26 1.17 5.40 11.53
C LEU A 26 0.22 5.83 12.65
N SER A 27 0.73 6.03 13.85
CA SER A 27 -0.09 6.52 14.97
C SER A 27 -0.67 7.90 14.68
N LYS A 28 0.08 8.78 14.04
CA LYS A 28 -0.39 10.09 13.60
C LYS A 28 -1.44 9.94 12.49
N TRP A 29 -1.13 9.17 11.44
CA TRP A 29 -2.05 8.98 10.30
C TRP A 29 -3.38 8.38 10.73
N PHE A 30 -3.35 7.39 11.62
CA PHE A 30 -4.53 6.62 12.03
C PHE A 30 -5.13 7.08 13.35
N SER A 31 -4.85 8.32 13.76
CA SER A 31 -5.56 8.96 14.86
C SER A 31 -7.04 9.21 14.53
N ASN A 32 -7.40 9.21 13.24
CA ASN A 32 -8.77 9.30 12.76
C ASN A 32 -9.30 7.88 12.44
N PRO A 33 -10.43 7.47 13.08
CA PRO A 33 -11.00 6.13 12.86
C PRO A 33 -11.37 5.84 11.40
N LYS A 34 -11.85 6.83 10.67
CA LYS A 34 -12.24 6.69 9.26
C LYS A 34 -11.03 6.39 8.38
N THR A 35 -9.91 7.05 8.64
CA THR A 35 -8.66 6.83 7.91
C THR A 35 -8.17 5.41 8.11
N LEU A 36 -8.17 4.93 9.35
CA LEU A 36 -7.79 3.55 9.66
C LEU A 36 -8.72 2.55 8.97
N HIS A 37 -10.04 2.79 9.03
CA HIS A 37 -11.01 1.91 8.41
C HIS A 37 -10.81 1.78 6.89
N PHE A 38 -10.55 2.89 6.20
CA PHE A 38 -10.33 2.85 4.76
C PHE A 38 -9.01 2.19 4.36
N THR A 39 -8.00 2.26 5.23
CA THR A 39 -6.69 1.66 4.95
C THR A 39 -6.62 0.20 5.36
N SER A 40 -7.19 -0.13 6.51
CA SER A 40 -7.14 -1.48 7.08
C SER A 40 -8.45 -1.79 7.81
N PRO A 41 -9.52 -2.14 7.07
CA PRO A 41 -10.85 -2.27 7.65
C PRO A 41 -10.99 -3.41 8.66
N ASN A 42 -10.06 -4.35 8.68
CA ASN A 42 -10.07 -5.47 9.63
C ASN A 42 -9.42 -5.13 10.97
N LEU A 43 -8.79 -3.96 11.09
CA LEU A 43 -8.20 -3.51 12.34
C LEU A 43 -9.17 -2.59 13.08
N LYS A 44 -9.33 -2.85 14.37
CA LYS A 44 -10.17 -2.01 15.23
C LYS A 44 -9.42 -0.77 15.66
N TYR A 45 -10.13 0.34 15.73
CA TYR A 45 -9.64 1.57 16.35
C TYR A 45 -9.65 1.41 17.88
N PRO A 46 -8.66 1.95 18.63
CA PRO A 46 -7.53 2.75 18.14
C PRO A 46 -6.42 1.93 17.50
N PHE A 47 -5.60 2.58 16.69
CA PHE A 47 -4.46 1.95 16.02
C PHE A 47 -3.48 1.37 17.05
N ASN A 48 -3.01 0.15 16.79
CA ASN A 48 -2.05 -0.55 17.62
C ASN A 48 -1.00 -1.20 16.74
N ILE A 49 0.25 -0.80 16.88
CA ILE A 49 1.35 -1.29 16.04
C ILE A 49 1.55 -2.80 16.18
N ASN A 50 1.35 -3.36 17.37
CA ASN A 50 1.53 -4.79 17.57
C ASN A 50 0.47 -5.59 16.82
N HIS A 51 -0.77 -5.14 16.78
CA HIS A 51 -1.84 -5.75 15.99
C HIS A 51 -1.56 -5.63 14.49
N TRP A 52 -1.09 -4.47 14.04
CA TRP A 52 -0.70 -4.22 12.65
C TRP A 52 0.35 -5.23 12.20
N ILE A 53 1.41 -5.36 12.98
CA ILE A 53 2.51 -6.28 12.66
C ILE A 53 2.04 -7.74 12.75
N SER A 54 1.37 -8.11 13.84
CA SER A 54 0.97 -9.51 14.06
C SER A 54 -0.07 -10.01 13.08
N THR A 55 -0.91 -9.11 12.57
CA THR A 55 -1.97 -9.48 11.61
C THR A 55 -1.45 -9.54 10.18
N PHE A 56 -0.55 -8.63 9.77
CA PHE A 56 -0.23 -8.44 8.36
C PHE A 56 1.24 -8.63 7.99
N TYR A 57 2.17 -8.61 8.95
CA TYR A 57 3.59 -8.48 8.62
C TYR A 57 4.47 -9.59 9.20
N LYS A 58 3.91 -10.74 9.49
CA LYS A 58 4.67 -11.90 10.02
C LYS A 58 5.39 -12.70 8.94
N GLU A 59 4.81 -12.75 7.74
CA GLU A 59 5.34 -13.58 6.67
C GLU A 59 6.54 -12.92 5.98
N ASP A 60 7.42 -13.76 5.39
CA ASP A 60 8.66 -13.29 4.77
C ASP A 60 8.45 -12.74 3.35
N ASN A 61 7.31 -13.04 2.73
CA ASN A 61 7.02 -12.65 1.35
C ASN A 61 6.29 -11.30 1.24
N ILE A 62 6.46 -10.44 2.24
CA ILE A 62 5.88 -9.10 2.26
C ILE A 62 7.00 -8.07 2.09
N GLU A 63 6.80 -7.15 1.14
CA GLU A 63 7.67 -6.01 0.92
C GLU A 63 6.87 -4.74 1.22
N THR A 64 7.49 -3.77 1.90
CA THR A 64 6.86 -2.50 2.23
C THR A 64 7.68 -1.35 1.66
N TYR A 65 6.99 -0.46 0.99
CA TYR A 65 7.55 0.72 0.32
C TYR A 65 7.02 1.97 0.97
N ILE A 66 7.90 2.95 1.16
CA ILE A 66 7.52 4.27 1.67
C ILE A 66 7.91 5.33 0.66
N LEU A 67 7.04 6.32 0.52
CA LEU A 67 7.30 7.53 -0.25
C LEU A 67 7.74 8.62 0.71
N LYS A 68 8.87 9.25 0.43
CA LYS A 68 9.40 10.35 1.22
C LYS A 68 9.44 11.63 0.41
N ASP A 69 9.13 12.74 1.05
CA ASP A 69 9.48 14.09 0.60
C ASP A 69 10.61 14.58 1.50
N GLU A 70 11.82 14.59 0.95
CA GLU A 70 13.07 14.77 1.71
C GLU A 70 13.17 13.71 2.82
N CYS A 71 13.09 14.11 4.10
CA CYS A 71 13.14 13.16 5.22
C CYS A 71 11.75 12.77 5.76
N TRP A 72 10.67 13.36 5.24
CA TRP A 72 9.32 13.11 5.74
C TRP A 72 8.67 11.94 5.01
N ILE A 73 8.18 10.97 5.78
CA ILE A 73 7.40 9.86 5.21
C ILE A 73 5.98 10.35 4.95
N ILE A 74 5.57 10.33 3.68
CA ILE A 74 4.27 10.83 3.24
C ILE A 74 3.40 9.77 2.58
N GLY A 75 3.92 8.58 2.32
CA GLY A 75 3.16 7.50 1.69
C GLY A 75 3.66 6.12 2.08
N HIS A 76 2.79 5.13 1.92
CA HIS A 76 3.02 3.75 2.33
C HIS A 76 2.27 2.81 1.37
N LEU A 77 2.91 1.73 0.97
CA LEU A 77 2.26 0.64 0.22
C LEU A 77 3.00 -0.66 0.51
N SER A 78 2.24 -1.69 0.86
CA SER A 78 2.78 -3.03 1.06
C SER A 78 2.31 -3.97 -0.03
N VAL A 79 3.12 -4.97 -0.34
CA VAL A 79 2.80 -6.01 -1.30
C VAL A 79 3.17 -7.37 -0.74
N LYS A 80 2.26 -8.32 -0.89
CA LYS A 80 2.48 -9.72 -0.57
C LYS A 80 2.70 -10.48 -1.88
N ILE A 81 3.87 -11.08 -2.02
CA ILE A 81 4.21 -11.86 -3.21
C ILE A 81 3.69 -13.28 -3.01
N GLY A 82 2.79 -13.73 -3.88
CA GLY A 82 2.25 -15.08 -3.79
C GLY A 82 3.31 -16.13 -4.11
N LYS A 83 3.39 -17.17 -3.28
CA LYS A 83 4.41 -18.22 -3.43
C LYS A 83 4.09 -19.19 -4.54
N ASN A 84 2.79 -19.51 -4.76
CA ASN A 84 2.37 -20.57 -5.66
C ASN A 84 1.26 -20.16 -6.64
N ASN A 85 0.88 -18.88 -6.72
CA ASN A 85 -0.28 -18.46 -7.51
C ASN A 85 0.00 -17.40 -8.56
N ASN A 86 1.25 -17.06 -8.78
CA ASN A 86 1.68 -16.06 -9.79
C ASN A 86 1.05 -14.67 -9.61
N LYS A 87 0.66 -14.34 -8.38
CA LYS A 87 -0.02 -13.07 -8.06
C LYS A 87 0.74 -12.30 -7.00
N ALA A 88 0.63 -10.98 -7.06
CA ALA A 88 1.01 -10.09 -5.97
C ALA A 88 -0.26 -9.43 -5.44
N HIS A 89 -0.30 -9.18 -4.15
CA HIS A 89 -1.45 -8.55 -3.50
C HIS A 89 -1.02 -7.25 -2.84
N PHE A 90 -1.57 -6.13 -3.31
CA PHE A 90 -1.31 -4.80 -2.75
C PHE A 90 -2.24 -4.53 -1.57
N PHE A 91 -1.70 -4.00 -0.50
CA PHE A 91 -2.47 -3.64 0.68
C PHE A 91 -1.82 -2.48 1.43
N HIS A 92 -2.60 -1.83 2.27
CA HIS A 92 -2.15 -0.70 3.11
C HIS A 92 -1.54 0.44 2.29
N LEU A 93 -2.20 0.82 1.20
CA LEU A 93 -1.86 2.04 0.47
C LEU A 93 -2.42 3.23 1.22
N PHE A 94 -1.55 4.17 1.54
CA PHE A 94 -1.94 5.41 2.21
C PHE A 94 -1.03 6.55 1.80
N ILE A 95 -1.61 7.71 1.57
CA ILE A 95 -0.88 8.98 1.38
C ILE A 95 -1.36 9.95 2.46
N ASP A 96 -0.43 10.60 3.14
CA ASP A 96 -0.73 11.60 4.16
C ASP A 96 -1.72 12.65 3.61
N ASN A 97 -2.72 13.01 4.41
CA ASN A 97 -3.80 13.91 4.01
C ASN A 97 -3.30 15.22 3.38
N GLU A 98 -2.24 15.81 3.94
CA GLU A 98 -1.68 17.06 3.45
C GLU A 98 -1.02 16.94 2.07
N ASN A 99 -0.76 15.70 1.64
CA ASN A 99 -0.06 15.41 0.38
C ASN A 99 -0.96 14.74 -0.65
N ARG A 100 -2.28 14.72 -0.44
CA ARG A 100 -3.24 14.15 -1.38
C ARG A 100 -3.50 15.08 -2.55
N GLN A 101 -4.10 14.53 -3.62
CA GLN A 101 -4.44 15.24 -4.86
C GLN A 101 -3.23 15.79 -5.63
N LYS A 102 -2.05 15.21 -5.38
CA LYS A 102 -0.79 15.57 -6.08
C LYS A 102 -0.29 14.44 -6.99
N GLY A 103 -1.06 13.36 -7.14
CA GLY A 103 -0.67 12.19 -7.94
C GLY A 103 0.32 11.26 -7.25
N TYR A 104 0.56 11.40 -5.97
CA TYR A 104 1.57 10.61 -5.25
C TYR A 104 1.19 9.15 -5.08
N ALA A 105 -0.10 8.86 -4.84
CA ALA A 105 -0.58 7.48 -4.75
C ALA A 105 -0.35 6.73 -6.06
N LYS A 106 -0.70 7.35 -7.18
CA LYS A 106 -0.47 6.78 -8.52
C LYS A 106 1.02 6.53 -8.77
N LYS A 107 1.86 7.50 -8.42
CA LYS A 107 3.32 7.40 -8.57
C LYS A 107 3.87 6.22 -7.78
N LEU A 108 3.43 6.06 -6.53
CA LEU A 108 3.87 4.97 -5.66
C LEU A 108 3.43 3.62 -6.20
N VAL A 109 2.17 3.48 -6.59
CA VAL A 109 1.63 2.23 -7.14
C VAL A 109 2.37 1.82 -8.41
N ILE A 110 2.58 2.75 -9.34
CA ILE A 110 3.29 2.46 -10.59
C ILE A 110 4.74 2.04 -10.33
N TYR A 111 5.42 2.72 -9.40
CA TYR A 111 6.79 2.36 -9.04
C TYR A 111 6.87 0.93 -8.48
N VAL A 112 6.01 0.61 -7.51
CA VAL A 112 6.01 -0.71 -6.87
C VAL A 112 5.64 -1.80 -7.88
N GLU A 113 4.65 -1.56 -8.74
CA GLU A 113 4.28 -2.49 -9.81
C GLU A 113 5.49 -2.82 -10.70
N LYS A 114 6.17 -1.81 -11.20
CA LYS A 114 7.35 -2.00 -12.05
C LYS A 114 8.45 -2.76 -11.33
N HIS A 115 8.66 -2.42 -10.07
CA HIS A 115 9.73 -3.03 -9.27
C HIS A 115 9.48 -4.52 -9.00
N ILE A 116 8.27 -4.88 -8.60
CA ILE A 116 7.95 -6.28 -8.31
C ILE A 116 7.92 -7.14 -9.58
N ILE A 117 7.47 -6.59 -10.71
CA ILE A 117 7.48 -7.29 -11.99
C ILE A 117 8.91 -7.55 -12.45
N ALA A 118 9.80 -6.58 -12.29
CA ALA A 118 11.22 -6.72 -12.66
C ALA A 118 11.93 -7.77 -11.79
N SER A 119 11.53 -7.90 -10.53
CA SER A 119 12.17 -8.79 -9.56
C SER A 119 11.56 -10.19 -9.52
N ASN A 120 10.39 -10.40 -10.11
CA ASN A 120 9.63 -11.65 -10.01
C ASN A 120 9.00 -12.01 -11.37
N ASP A 121 9.68 -12.86 -12.12
CA ASP A 121 9.26 -13.23 -13.48
C ASP A 121 7.92 -13.94 -13.54
N ASN A 122 7.46 -14.50 -12.43
CA ASN A 122 6.26 -15.32 -12.38
C ASN A 122 4.98 -14.54 -12.14
N ILE A 123 5.06 -13.26 -11.82
CA ILE A 123 3.85 -12.46 -11.53
C ILE A 123 3.07 -12.21 -12.81
N ARG A 124 1.80 -12.59 -12.81
CA ARG A 124 0.88 -12.43 -13.94
C ARG A 124 -0.32 -11.55 -13.61
N ALA A 125 -0.55 -11.27 -12.34
CA ALA A 125 -1.64 -10.42 -11.91
C ALA A 125 -1.32 -9.76 -10.56
N ILE A 126 -1.90 -8.58 -10.36
CA ILE A 126 -1.87 -7.87 -9.08
C ILE A 126 -3.30 -7.74 -8.61
N THR A 127 -3.55 -8.09 -7.34
CA THR A 127 -4.87 -7.96 -6.72
C THR A 127 -4.82 -6.95 -5.57
N LEU A 128 -5.98 -6.42 -5.24
CA LEU A 128 -6.17 -5.61 -4.03
C LEU A 128 -7.63 -5.66 -3.60
N ASN A 129 -7.88 -5.31 -2.36
CA ASN A 129 -9.21 -5.14 -1.82
C ASN A 129 -9.42 -3.67 -1.48
N CYS A 130 -10.62 -3.16 -1.73
CA CYS A 130 -10.95 -1.77 -1.48
C CYS A 130 -12.33 -1.67 -0.84
N VAL A 131 -12.48 -0.79 0.15
CA VAL A 131 -13.77 -0.46 0.75
C VAL A 131 -14.65 0.20 -0.31
N LYS A 132 -15.89 -0.26 -0.46
CA LYS A 132 -16.81 0.23 -1.52
C LYS A 132 -17.06 1.73 -1.49
N LYS A 133 -17.01 2.34 -0.31
CA LYS A 133 -17.24 3.78 -0.13
C LYS A 133 -16.01 4.64 -0.42
N ASN A 134 -14.85 4.01 -0.63
CA ASN A 134 -13.61 4.73 -0.90
C ASN A 134 -13.50 5.05 -2.39
N ILE A 135 -14.32 5.96 -2.85
CA ILE A 135 -14.44 6.33 -4.27
C ILE A 135 -13.11 6.87 -4.85
N PRO A 136 -12.37 7.74 -4.15
CA PRO A 136 -11.08 8.20 -4.67
C PRO A 136 -10.09 7.06 -4.95
N ALA A 137 -10.03 6.06 -4.08
CA ALA A 137 -9.15 4.90 -4.28
C ALA A 137 -9.60 4.05 -5.46
N ILE A 138 -10.89 3.78 -5.58
CA ILE A 138 -11.45 3.01 -6.71
C ILE A 138 -11.12 3.70 -8.03
N THR A 139 -11.33 5.00 -8.10
CA THR A 139 -11.03 5.82 -9.28
C THR A 139 -9.54 5.75 -9.63
N LEU A 140 -8.68 5.86 -8.63
CA LEU A 140 -7.23 5.73 -8.81
C LEU A 140 -6.88 4.38 -9.44
N TYR A 141 -7.36 3.28 -8.83
CA TYR A 141 -7.01 1.94 -9.30
C TYR A 141 -7.52 1.68 -10.71
N GLN A 142 -8.74 2.11 -11.02
CA GLN A 142 -9.28 1.99 -12.38
C GLN A 142 -8.46 2.79 -13.39
N SER A 143 -7.97 3.97 -13.01
CA SER A 143 -7.15 4.82 -13.88
C SER A 143 -5.82 4.19 -14.27
N ILE A 144 -5.32 3.24 -13.48
CA ILE A 144 -4.05 2.55 -13.74
C ILE A 144 -4.23 1.11 -14.20
N GLY A 145 -5.45 0.72 -14.56
CA GLY A 145 -5.73 -0.55 -15.24
C GLY A 145 -6.32 -1.65 -14.39
N PHE A 146 -6.64 -1.38 -13.12
CA PHE A 146 -7.36 -2.35 -12.29
C PHE A 146 -8.83 -2.39 -12.68
N GLN A 147 -9.40 -3.58 -12.63
CA GLN A 147 -10.83 -3.79 -12.87
C GLN A 147 -11.45 -4.53 -11.69
N ILE A 148 -12.73 -4.34 -11.48
CA ILE A 148 -13.45 -5.02 -10.40
C ILE A 148 -13.62 -6.50 -10.78
N LEU A 149 -13.09 -7.39 -9.94
CA LEU A 149 -13.19 -8.83 -10.13
C LEU A 149 -14.38 -9.42 -9.38
N LYS A 150 -14.56 -9.00 -8.14
CA LYS A 150 -15.66 -9.46 -7.28
C LYS A 150 -16.14 -8.33 -6.40
N GLU A 151 -17.45 -8.32 -6.13
CA GLU A 151 -18.07 -7.37 -5.23
C GLU A 151 -18.79 -8.15 -4.14
N LYS A 152 -18.22 -8.12 -2.94
CA LYS A 152 -18.80 -8.72 -1.73
C LYS A 152 -18.85 -7.65 -0.63
N LYS A 153 -18.34 -7.96 0.55
CA LYS A 153 -18.15 -6.97 1.62
C LYS A 153 -17.20 -5.85 1.19
N TRP A 154 -16.16 -6.22 0.40
CA TRP A 154 -15.20 -5.31 -0.22
C TRP A 154 -15.26 -5.48 -1.73
N LEU A 155 -14.69 -4.52 -2.45
CA LEU A 155 -14.37 -4.71 -3.85
C LEU A 155 -13.03 -5.42 -3.95
N LYS A 156 -12.99 -6.56 -4.65
CA LYS A 156 -11.75 -7.18 -5.05
C LYS A 156 -11.43 -6.71 -6.46
N MET A 157 -10.26 -6.12 -6.63
CA MET A 157 -9.81 -5.60 -7.93
C MET A 157 -8.58 -6.36 -8.41
N ILE A 158 -8.41 -6.42 -9.72
CA ILE A 158 -7.31 -7.15 -10.34
C ILE A 158 -6.77 -6.37 -11.55
N LYS A 159 -5.46 -6.43 -11.72
CA LYS A 159 -4.79 -5.98 -12.93
C LYS A 159 -3.95 -7.13 -13.48
N TYR A 160 -4.23 -7.55 -14.71
CA TYR A 160 -3.43 -8.58 -15.37
C TYR A 160 -2.17 -7.95 -15.95
N ILE A 161 -1.06 -8.69 -15.83
CA ILE A 161 0.25 -8.24 -16.31
C ILE A 161 0.53 -8.96 -17.63
N GLU A 162 0.67 -8.19 -18.69
CA GLU A 162 1.10 -8.71 -19.97
C GLU A 162 2.62 -8.76 -20.02
N LYS A 163 3.16 -9.97 -20.16
CA LYS A 163 4.60 -10.15 -20.39
C LYS A 163 4.82 -10.49 -21.85
N LYS A 164 5.64 -9.70 -22.48
CA LYS A 164 6.10 -9.96 -23.84
C LYS A 164 7.12 -11.10 -23.87
#